data_fef84938b3ad460dee7ea13ecff74b71
#
_entry.id   fef84938b3ad460dee7ea13ecff74b71
#
_cell.length_a   1.000
_cell.length_b   1.000
_cell.length_c   1.000
_cell.angle_alpha   90.00
_cell.angle_beta   90.00
_cell.angle_gamma   90.00
#
_symmetry.space_group_name_H-M   'P 1'
#
loop_
_entity.id
_entity.type
_entity.pdbx_description
1 polymer ?
#
loop_
_entity_poly.entity_id
_entity_poly.type
_entity_poly.pdbx_seq_one_letter_code
_entity_poly.pdbx_strand_id
1 'polypeptide(L)'
;YIDAMENTYASLTATRQIDEPDALSDYGLDSPAYTVQATDADGNTTTFSVGDAADEDYYLTVDSAQAPVYTVTSSAVSVLQYDLDTLVEKDTMPAIGSGNLLTVEFTENGQTTTYSSDDEEQSETIATIAGGYGAMTLTDLASYHATAEELTTFGLDEASRTTVTLTYQESSSDSSDSDSRDSEEEDSGSLTYTLYLGSDSGDGTRYVQVQDSDLVYLVSSDVLNNLLGIGNSTEE
;
A
#
# COMPACT_ATOMS: atom_id res chain seq x y z
N TYR A 1 0.70 -14.06 -0.71
CA TYR A 1 2.17 -14.15 -0.82
C TYR A 1 2.76 -14.95 0.33
N ILE A 2 2.47 -14.62 1.59
CA ILE A 2 3.01 -15.34 2.76
C ILE A 2 2.62 -16.82 2.71
N ASP A 3 1.36 -17.15 2.44
CA ASP A 3 0.89 -18.53 2.29
C ASP A 3 1.65 -19.29 1.18
N ALA A 4 2.05 -18.59 0.09
CA ALA A 4 2.83 -19.19 -0.98
C ALA A 4 4.26 -19.54 -0.51
N MET A 5 4.90 -18.68 0.28
CA MET A 5 6.20 -18.94 0.89
C MET A 5 6.10 -20.14 1.86
N GLU A 6 5.12 -20.10 2.77
CA GLU A 6 4.90 -21.18 3.76
C GLU A 6 4.67 -22.53 3.07
N ASN A 7 3.75 -22.60 2.11
CA ASN A 7 3.46 -23.84 1.37
C ASN A 7 4.66 -24.36 0.60
N THR A 8 5.46 -23.48 0.00
CA THR A 8 6.65 -23.86 -0.76
C THR A 8 7.70 -24.49 0.15
N TYR A 9 8.01 -23.85 1.28
CA TYR A 9 9.08 -24.31 2.18
C TYR A 9 8.63 -25.41 3.14
N ALA A 10 7.34 -25.55 3.41
CA ALA A 10 6.80 -26.71 4.13
C ALA A 10 6.87 -28.03 3.34
N SER A 11 6.93 -27.97 2.01
CA SER A 11 6.94 -29.15 1.13
C SER A 11 8.01 -29.09 0.06
N LEU A 12 9.12 -28.42 0.32
CA LEU A 12 10.23 -28.23 -0.63
C LEU A 12 10.79 -29.56 -1.10
N THR A 13 10.95 -29.71 -2.40
CA THR A 13 11.50 -30.92 -3.03
C THR A 13 12.73 -30.55 -3.85
N ALA A 14 13.83 -31.25 -3.56
CA ALA A 14 15.06 -31.10 -4.35
C ALA A 14 14.93 -31.76 -5.73
N THR A 15 15.43 -31.12 -6.76
CA THR A 15 15.54 -31.66 -8.12
C THR A 15 16.76 -32.54 -8.26
N ARG A 16 17.84 -32.22 -7.53
CA ARG A 16 19.08 -32.99 -7.51
C ARG A 16 19.74 -32.88 -6.13
N GLN A 17 20.53 -33.89 -5.77
CA GLN A 17 21.41 -33.93 -4.60
C GLN A 17 22.85 -34.14 -5.04
N ILE A 18 23.78 -33.40 -4.44
CA ILE A 18 25.22 -33.46 -4.63
C ILE A 18 25.82 -33.87 -3.30
N ASP A 19 26.20 -35.16 -3.18
CA ASP A 19 26.67 -35.75 -1.92
C ASP A 19 28.09 -35.30 -1.56
N GLU A 20 28.93 -35.10 -2.58
CA GLU A 20 30.32 -34.66 -2.45
C GLU A 20 30.48 -33.33 -3.21
N PRO A 21 30.01 -32.21 -2.64
CA PRO A 21 30.14 -30.92 -3.28
C PRO A 21 31.59 -30.40 -3.18
N ASP A 22 31.96 -29.55 -4.12
CA ASP A 22 33.14 -28.70 -4.03
C ASP A 22 32.99 -27.64 -2.90
N ALA A 23 33.77 -26.59 -2.88
CA ALA A 23 33.62 -25.53 -1.87
C ALA A 23 32.28 -24.84 -2.01
N LEU A 24 31.62 -24.49 -0.88
CA LEU A 24 30.32 -23.80 -0.87
C LEU A 24 30.33 -22.48 -1.65
N SER A 25 31.50 -21.84 -1.77
CA SER A 25 31.70 -20.65 -2.61
C SER A 25 31.44 -20.90 -4.11
N ASP A 26 31.63 -22.14 -4.59
CA ASP A 26 31.40 -22.50 -6.00
C ASP A 26 29.92 -22.61 -6.33
N TYR A 27 29.07 -22.57 -5.31
CA TYR A 27 27.61 -22.61 -5.37
C TYR A 27 26.93 -21.33 -4.88
N GLY A 28 27.72 -20.29 -4.51
CA GLY A 28 27.20 -19.06 -3.88
C GLY A 28 26.63 -19.28 -2.48
N LEU A 29 26.97 -20.38 -1.80
CA LEU A 29 26.40 -20.77 -0.51
C LEU A 29 27.22 -20.33 0.69
N ASP A 30 28.40 -19.76 0.50
CA ASP A 30 29.18 -19.07 1.52
C ASP A 30 28.65 -17.65 1.80
N SER A 31 27.91 -17.07 0.83
CA SER A 31 27.18 -15.80 0.94
C SER A 31 25.83 -15.94 0.24
N PRO A 32 24.86 -16.70 0.80
CA PRO A 32 23.62 -17.04 0.13
C PRO A 32 22.79 -15.80 -0.19
N ALA A 33 22.17 -15.81 -1.38
CA ALA A 33 21.30 -14.73 -1.84
C ALA A 33 20.04 -14.62 -0.97
N TYR A 34 19.54 -15.76 -0.48
CA TYR A 34 18.38 -15.81 0.42
C TYR A 34 18.65 -16.81 1.55
N THR A 35 18.14 -16.46 2.74
CA THR A 35 18.09 -17.38 3.88
C THR A 35 16.67 -17.42 4.40
N VAL A 36 16.08 -18.62 4.44
CA VAL A 36 14.74 -18.87 4.93
C VAL A 36 14.81 -19.69 6.20
N GLN A 37 14.14 -19.26 7.26
CA GLN A 37 13.97 -20.01 8.48
C GLN A 37 12.49 -20.42 8.58
N ALA A 38 12.21 -21.71 8.49
CA ALA A 38 10.88 -22.27 8.67
C ALA A 38 10.80 -22.95 10.04
N THR A 39 9.83 -22.55 10.84
CA THR A 39 9.55 -23.16 12.16
C THR A 39 8.25 -23.93 12.09
N ASP A 40 8.29 -25.21 12.43
CA ASP A 40 7.11 -26.07 12.45
C ASP A 40 6.25 -25.86 13.71
N ALA A 41 5.07 -26.54 13.77
CA ALA A 41 4.16 -26.44 14.90
C ALA A 41 4.74 -26.98 16.22
N ASP A 42 5.77 -27.82 16.16
CA ASP A 42 6.48 -28.37 17.32
C ASP A 42 7.63 -27.48 17.80
N GLY A 43 7.90 -26.37 17.07
CA GLY A 43 8.94 -25.40 17.39
C GLY A 43 10.31 -25.75 16.83
N ASN A 44 10.43 -26.77 15.96
CA ASN A 44 11.69 -27.07 15.29
C ASN A 44 11.89 -26.09 14.14
N THR A 45 13.09 -25.53 14.03
CA THR A 45 13.47 -24.58 12.97
C THR A 45 14.40 -25.26 11.99
N THR A 46 14.08 -25.16 10.70
CA THR A 46 14.94 -25.56 9.59
C THR A 46 15.39 -24.31 8.84
N THR A 47 16.68 -24.20 8.55
CA THR A 47 17.25 -23.10 7.80
C THR A 47 17.59 -23.55 6.38
N PHE A 48 17.04 -22.86 5.39
CA PHE A 48 17.35 -23.06 3.97
C PHE A 48 18.21 -21.88 3.49
N SER A 49 19.39 -22.17 2.93
CA SER A 49 20.26 -21.16 2.33
C SER A 49 20.28 -21.37 0.82
N VAL A 50 19.87 -20.36 0.06
CA VAL A 50 19.81 -20.39 -1.40
C VAL A 50 20.99 -19.63 -1.97
N GLY A 51 21.78 -20.30 -2.81
CA GLY A 51 22.95 -19.76 -3.49
C GLY A 51 22.69 -19.37 -4.94
N ASP A 52 23.68 -19.58 -5.78
CA ASP A 52 23.67 -19.20 -7.19
C ASP A 52 22.70 -20.04 -8.04
N ALA A 53 22.38 -19.52 -9.22
CA ALA A 53 21.60 -20.25 -10.22
C ALA A 53 22.41 -21.43 -10.78
N ALA A 54 21.73 -22.56 -10.99
CA ALA A 54 22.23 -23.79 -11.57
C ALA A 54 21.37 -24.15 -12.79
N ASP A 55 21.66 -23.59 -13.96
CA ASP A 55 20.84 -23.63 -15.16
C ASP A 55 19.43 -23.02 -14.89
N GLU A 56 18.38 -23.86 -14.85
CA GLU A 56 17.01 -23.44 -14.54
C GLU A 56 16.66 -23.56 -13.05
N ASP A 57 17.57 -24.10 -12.23
CA ASP A 57 17.42 -24.34 -10.80
C ASP A 57 18.32 -23.40 -9.99
N TYR A 58 18.31 -23.55 -8.65
CA TYR A 58 19.17 -22.85 -7.73
C TYR A 58 19.81 -23.83 -6.75
N TYR A 59 21.06 -23.56 -6.35
CA TYR A 59 21.72 -24.33 -5.30
C TYR A 59 21.13 -23.99 -3.93
N LEU A 60 21.07 -25.02 -3.06
CA LEU A 60 20.49 -24.90 -1.73
C LEU A 60 21.22 -25.79 -0.73
N THR A 61 21.40 -25.28 0.50
CA THR A 61 21.78 -26.10 1.68
C THR A 61 20.70 -26.00 2.75
N VAL A 62 20.64 -27.03 3.60
CA VAL A 62 19.75 -27.11 4.75
C VAL A 62 20.59 -27.07 6.02
N ASP A 63 20.17 -26.27 7.00
CA ASP A 63 20.79 -26.08 8.31
C ASP A 63 22.29 -25.74 8.24
N SER A 64 22.67 -24.99 7.21
CA SER A 64 24.07 -24.59 6.95
C SER A 64 25.04 -25.77 6.82
N ALA A 65 24.52 -26.93 6.42
CA ALA A 65 25.32 -28.12 6.19
C ALA A 65 26.30 -27.93 5.03
N GLN A 66 27.51 -28.45 5.15
CA GLN A 66 28.51 -28.39 4.07
C GLN A 66 28.24 -29.41 2.98
N ALA A 67 27.52 -30.46 3.31
CA ALA A 67 27.08 -31.53 2.42
C ALA A 67 25.82 -32.22 3.01
N PRO A 68 24.90 -32.69 2.17
CA PRO A 68 24.85 -32.50 0.72
C PRO A 68 24.42 -31.09 0.32
N VAL A 69 24.78 -30.68 -0.92
CA VAL A 69 24.19 -29.53 -1.59
C VAL A 69 23.03 -30.05 -2.48
N TYR A 70 21.95 -29.30 -2.52
CA TYR A 70 20.78 -29.62 -3.34
C TYR A 70 20.59 -28.61 -4.47
N THR A 71 19.79 -28.96 -5.46
CA THR A 71 19.17 -27.98 -6.36
C THR A 71 17.67 -27.99 -6.16
N VAL A 72 17.06 -26.81 -6.30
CA VAL A 72 15.60 -26.59 -6.23
C VAL A 72 15.15 -25.78 -7.42
N THR A 73 13.90 -25.93 -7.82
CA THR A 73 13.35 -25.21 -8.97
C THR A 73 13.36 -23.69 -8.75
N SER A 74 13.48 -22.92 -9.85
CA SER A 74 13.36 -21.45 -9.81
C SER A 74 12.04 -20.96 -9.21
N SER A 75 10.97 -21.76 -9.32
CA SER A 75 9.67 -21.43 -8.68
C SER A 75 9.75 -21.42 -7.16
N ALA A 76 10.60 -22.23 -6.53
CA ALA A 76 10.81 -22.20 -5.09
C ALA A 76 11.54 -20.95 -4.62
N VAL A 77 12.33 -20.33 -5.49
CA VAL A 77 13.08 -19.10 -5.20
C VAL A 77 12.28 -17.86 -5.56
N SER A 78 11.45 -17.91 -6.58
CA SER A 78 10.63 -16.78 -7.02
C SER A 78 9.68 -16.25 -5.94
N VAL A 79 9.21 -17.12 -5.03
CA VAL A 79 8.37 -16.72 -3.87
C VAL A 79 9.14 -15.88 -2.84
N LEU A 80 10.47 -15.81 -2.92
CA LEU A 80 11.33 -14.96 -2.06
C LEU A 80 11.67 -13.61 -2.70
N GLN A 81 11.29 -13.39 -3.96
CA GLN A 81 11.65 -12.20 -4.73
C GLN A 81 10.62 -11.08 -4.64
N TYR A 82 9.64 -11.20 -3.75
CA TYR A 82 8.70 -10.13 -3.47
C TYR A 82 9.39 -9.02 -2.66
N ASP A 83 9.21 -7.79 -3.11
CA ASP A 83 9.57 -6.60 -2.33
C ASP A 83 8.46 -6.23 -1.35
N LEU A 84 8.77 -5.30 -0.43
CA LEU A 84 7.80 -4.84 0.55
C LEU A 84 6.59 -4.16 -0.11
N ASP A 85 6.81 -3.46 -1.22
CA ASP A 85 5.73 -2.78 -1.95
C ASP A 85 4.68 -3.77 -2.47
N THR A 86 5.12 -4.95 -2.92
CA THR A 86 4.24 -6.03 -3.35
C THR A 86 3.52 -6.73 -2.18
N LEU A 87 4.15 -6.80 -1.00
CA LEU A 87 3.63 -7.52 0.16
C LEU A 87 2.66 -6.68 0.99
N VAL A 88 2.72 -5.35 0.89
CA VAL A 88 1.87 -4.43 1.65
C VAL A 88 0.51 -4.29 0.98
N GLU A 89 -0.55 -4.52 1.75
CA GLU A 89 -1.91 -4.16 1.34
C GLU A 89 -2.08 -2.65 1.48
N LYS A 90 -2.19 -1.97 0.33
CA LYS A 90 -2.33 -0.52 0.26
C LYS A 90 -3.76 -0.10 0.61
N ASP A 91 -3.90 1.13 1.12
CA ASP A 91 -5.21 1.70 1.41
C ASP A 91 -6.06 1.82 0.15
N THR A 92 -7.35 1.53 0.29
CA THR A 92 -8.32 1.70 -0.78
C THR A 92 -9.03 3.04 -0.65
N MET A 93 -9.20 3.71 -1.78
CA MET A 93 -9.94 4.97 -1.84
C MET A 93 -11.39 4.69 -2.23
N PRO A 94 -12.38 5.23 -1.49
CA PRO A 94 -13.78 5.13 -1.90
C PRO A 94 -14.02 5.87 -3.23
N ALA A 95 -15.02 5.44 -3.98
CA ALA A 95 -15.42 6.07 -5.23
C ALA A 95 -16.17 7.38 -4.94
N ILE A 96 -15.43 8.50 -4.89
CA ILE A 96 -15.98 9.85 -4.67
C ILE A 96 -15.80 10.67 -5.95
N GLY A 97 -16.88 11.28 -6.41
CA GLY A 97 -16.90 12.18 -7.55
C GLY A 97 -17.86 13.35 -7.31
N SER A 98 -17.95 14.28 -8.24
CA SER A 98 -18.81 15.46 -8.11
C SER A 98 -20.31 15.13 -7.97
N GLY A 99 -20.72 13.91 -8.33
CA GLY A 99 -22.13 13.48 -8.24
C GLY A 99 -22.56 12.94 -6.87
N ASN A 100 -21.60 12.58 -6.01
CA ASN A 100 -21.88 12.01 -4.69
C ASN A 100 -21.10 12.67 -3.55
N LEU A 101 -20.20 13.60 -3.83
CA LEU A 101 -19.51 14.42 -2.83
C LEU A 101 -20.48 15.47 -2.27
N LEU A 102 -20.70 15.47 -0.97
CA LEU A 102 -21.60 16.39 -0.28
C LEU A 102 -20.86 17.60 0.27
N THR A 103 -19.86 17.36 1.12
CA THR A 103 -19.07 18.44 1.72
C THR A 103 -17.58 18.06 1.74
N VAL A 104 -16.74 19.08 1.74
CA VAL A 104 -15.31 18.95 2.00
C VAL A 104 -14.89 19.95 3.04
N GLU A 105 -14.20 19.46 4.06
CA GLU A 105 -13.64 20.28 5.13
C GLU A 105 -12.12 20.24 5.07
N PHE A 106 -11.49 21.40 5.02
CA PHE A 106 -10.04 21.57 5.16
C PHE A 106 -9.74 22.18 6.49
N THR A 107 -8.99 21.48 7.34
CA THR A 107 -8.52 22.01 8.61
C THR A 107 -7.01 22.15 8.59
N GLU A 108 -6.53 23.37 8.72
CA GLU A 108 -5.12 23.72 8.77
C GLU A 108 -4.90 24.75 9.90
N ASN A 109 -3.89 24.56 10.74
CA ASN A 109 -3.56 25.44 11.85
C ASN A 109 -4.78 25.75 12.77
N GLY A 110 -5.68 24.79 12.94
CA GLY A 110 -6.90 24.94 13.75
C GLY A 110 -8.01 25.77 13.11
N GLN A 111 -7.88 26.15 11.84
CA GLN A 111 -8.92 26.81 11.06
C GLN A 111 -9.53 25.82 10.07
N THR A 112 -10.86 25.76 10.05
CA THR A 112 -11.60 24.89 9.13
C THR A 112 -12.31 25.73 8.07
N THR A 113 -12.12 25.35 6.81
CA THR A 113 -12.86 25.86 5.65
C THR A 113 -13.73 24.74 5.12
N THR A 114 -15.02 25.00 4.91
CA THR A 114 -15.98 24.00 4.42
C THR A 114 -16.53 24.42 3.06
N TYR A 115 -16.57 23.49 2.12
CA TYR A 115 -17.27 23.61 0.84
C TYR A 115 -18.42 22.62 0.81
N SER A 116 -19.57 23.03 0.25
CA SER A 116 -20.79 22.20 0.17
C SER A 116 -21.32 22.15 -1.28
N SER A 117 -21.76 20.97 -1.67
CA SER A 117 -22.44 20.77 -2.98
C SER A 117 -23.82 21.43 -3.02
N ASP A 118 -24.42 21.72 -1.86
CA ASP A 118 -25.71 22.40 -1.76
C ASP A 118 -25.62 23.91 -2.06
N ASP A 119 -24.42 24.46 -2.09
CA ASP A 119 -24.16 25.86 -2.43
C ASP A 119 -23.78 25.98 -3.91
N GLU A 120 -24.71 26.56 -4.70
CA GLU A 120 -24.53 26.72 -6.14
C GLU A 120 -23.28 27.55 -6.49
N GLU A 121 -22.88 28.50 -5.64
CA GLU A 121 -21.67 29.33 -5.83
C GLU A 121 -20.37 28.53 -5.64
N GLN A 122 -20.44 27.40 -4.97
CA GLN A 122 -19.29 26.52 -4.69
C GLN A 122 -19.23 25.28 -5.64
N SER A 123 -20.18 25.14 -6.52
CA SER A 123 -20.32 23.95 -7.39
C SER A 123 -19.07 23.69 -8.25
N GLU A 124 -18.42 24.74 -8.77
CA GLU A 124 -17.19 24.64 -9.55
C GLU A 124 -16.01 24.19 -8.67
N THR A 125 -15.93 24.74 -7.45
CA THR A 125 -14.90 24.33 -6.46
C THR A 125 -15.08 22.87 -6.06
N ILE A 126 -16.29 22.43 -5.74
CA ILE A 126 -16.59 21.02 -5.44
C ILE A 126 -16.22 20.10 -6.61
N ALA A 127 -16.52 20.50 -7.84
CA ALA A 127 -16.15 19.72 -9.03
C ALA A 127 -14.61 19.61 -9.18
N THR A 128 -13.88 20.70 -8.93
CA THR A 128 -12.42 20.73 -8.97
C THR A 128 -11.81 19.82 -7.89
N ILE A 129 -12.32 19.90 -6.66
CA ILE A 129 -11.90 19.06 -5.54
C ILE A 129 -12.15 17.59 -5.84
N ALA A 130 -13.35 17.25 -6.32
CA ALA A 130 -13.70 15.88 -6.71
C ALA A 130 -12.81 15.35 -7.85
N GLY A 131 -12.46 16.22 -8.82
CA GLY A 131 -11.52 15.90 -9.88
C GLY A 131 -10.10 15.64 -9.37
N GLY A 132 -9.62 16.46 -8.44
CA GLY A 132 -8.34 16.27 -7.76
C GLY A 132 -8.30 14.96 -6.97
N TYR A 133 -9.35 14.67 -6.20
CA TYR A 133 -9.50 13.41 -5.50
C TYR A 133 -9.50 12.21 -6.46
N GLY A 134 -10.28 12.27 -7.53
CA GLY A 134 -10.37 11.18 -8.52
C GLY A 134 -9.07 10.94 -9.32
N ALA A 135 -8.18 11.93 -9.39
CA ALA A 135 -6.87 11.81 -10.01
C ALA A 135 -5.78 11.29 -9.06
N MET A 136 -6.07 11.23 -7.76
CA MET A 136 -5.13 10.78 -6.73
C MET A 136 -4.99 9.26 -6.79
N THR A 137 -3.77 8.77 -6.58
CA THR A 137 -3.47 7.34 -6.43
C THR A 137 -2.58 7.13 -5.21
N LEU A 138 -2.85 6.08 -4.45
CA LEU A 138 -2.08 5.67 -3.27
C LEU A 138 -1.20 4.47 -3.64
N THR A 139 -0.18 4.71 -4.47
CA THR A 139 0.70 3.67 -5.02
C THR A 139 2.12 3.76 -4.52
N ASP A 140 2.66 4.96 -4.42
CA ASP A 140 4.06 5.19 -4.07
C ASP A 140 4.17 5.39 -2.56
N LEU A 141 4.86 4.48 -1.87
CA LEU A 141 5.01 4.49 -0.42
C LEU A 141 6.29 5.20 0.02
N ALA A 142 6.14 6.15 0.93
CA ALA A 142 7.25 6.79 1.65
C ALA A 142 7.60 6.00 2.93
N SER A 143 6.61 5.41 3.60
CA SER A 143 6.80 4.56 4.77
C SER A 143 5.72 3.49 4.85
N TYR A 144 6.13 2.28 5.26
CA TYR A 144 5.25 1.13 5.45
C TYR A 144 4.66 1.03 6.85
N HIS A 145 5.24 1.72 7.81
CA HIS A 145 4.81 1.79 9.20
C HIS A 145 5.46 3.02 9.83
N ALA A 146 4.80 4.15 9.65
CA ALA A 146 5.36 5.44 10.05
C ALA A 146 5.38 5.60 11.57
N THR A 147 6.57 5.83 12.12
CA THR A 147 6.76 6.18 13.53
C THR A 147 6.34 7.63 13.78
N ALA A 148 6.09 7.99 15.03
CA ALA A 148 5.74 9.38 15.41
C ALA A 148 6.84 10.41 15.03
N GLU A 149 8.11 9.99 14.99
CA GLU A 149 9.24 10.83 14.56
C GLU A 149 9.22 11.05 13.06
N GLU A 150 8.93 9.99 12.28
CA GLU A 150 8.77 10.07 10.83
C GLU A 150 7.55 10.92 10.46
N LEU A 151 6.41 10.76 11.15
CA LEU A 151 5.22 11.60 10.93
C LEU A 151 5.53 13.09 11.15
N THR A 152 6.32 13.43 12.17
CA THR A 152 6.78 14.80 12.38
C THR A 152 7.68 15.28 11.24
N THR A 153 8.59 14.43 10.76
CA THR A 153 9.48 14.75 9.63
C THR A 153 8.70 14.96 8.33
N PHE A 154 7.66 14.17 8.12
CA PHE A 154 6.77 14.27 6.96
C PHE A 154 5.76 15.42 7.06
N GLY A 155 5.69 16.13 8.22
CA GLY A 155 4.69 17.16 8.48
C GLY A 155 3.27 16.60 8.61
N LEU A 156 3.14 15.35 9.03
CA LEU A 156 1.88 14.63 9.22
C LEU A 156 1.44 14.59 10.69
N ASP A 157 2.23 15.15 11.61
CA ASP A 157 1.80 15.32 13.00
C ASP A 157 0.59 16.28 13.09
N GLU A 158 -0.20 16.15 14.17
CA GLU A 158 -1.48 16.88 14.33
C GLU A 158 -1.31 18.41 14.25
N ALA A 159 -0.15 18.94 14.60
CA ALA A 159 0.09 20.40 14.61
C ALA A 159 0.46 20.94 13.23
N SER A 160 1.01 20.11 12.35
CA SER A 160 1.61 20.51 11.06
C SER A 160 0.76 20.13 9.85
N ARG A 161 -0.01 19.05 9.95
CA ARG A 161 -0.77 18.51 8.82
C ARG A 161 -1.96 19.36 8.43
N THR A 162 -2.32 19.32 7.13
CA THR A 162 -3.65 19.71 6.68
C THR A 162 -4.56 18.48 6.70
N THR A 163 -5.68 18.56 7.40
CA THR A 163 -6.69 17.49 7.42
C THR A 163 -7.74 17.79 6.35
N VAL A 164 -8.03 16.82 5.50
CA VAL A 164 -9.07 16.89 4.46
C VAL A 164 -10.12 15.83 4.78
N THR A 165 -11.33 16.25 5.09
CA THR A 165 -12.47 15.36 5.36
C THR A 165 -13.50 15.51 4.24
N LEU A 166 -13.75 14.44 3.51
CA LEU A 166 -14.76 14.35 2.46
C LEU A 166 -15.98 13.61 3.02
N THR A 167 -17.15 14.25 2.95
CA THR A 167 -18.44 13.62 3.24
C THR A 167 -19.14 13.31 1.93
N TYR A 168 -19.55 12.07 1.74
CA TYR A 168 -20.11 11.60 0.47
C TYR A 168 -21.25 10.61 0.69
N GLN A 169 -22.06 10.41 -0.34
CA GLN A 169 -23.04 9.33 -0.39
C GLN A 169 -22.44 8.13 -1.13
N GLU A 170 -22.70 6.93 -0.62
CA GLU A 170 -22.33 5.72 -1.32
C GLU A 170 -23.13 5.65 -2.64
N SER A 171 -22.43 5.56 -3.77
CA SER A 171 -23.14 5.33 -5.03
C SER A 171 -23.68 3.91 -5.00
N SER A 172 -25.01 3.77 -4.99
CA SER A 172 -25.70 2.50 -5.14
C SER A 172 -25.40 1.93 -6.53
N SER A 173 -24.28 1.18 -6.67
CA SER A 173 -24.03 0.37 -7.84
C SER A 173 -24.93 -0.86 -7.75
N ASP A 174 -26.04 -0.81 -8.48
CA ASP A 174 -26.76 -1.91 -9.08
C ASP A 174 -26.64 -3.29 -8.40
N SER A 175 -27.42 -3.53 -7.37
CA SER A 175 -27.97 -4.86 -7.15
C SER A 175 -29.37 -4.90 -7.72
N SER A 176 -29.47 -5.22 -9.02
CA SER A 176 -30.71 -5.64 -9.64
C SER A 176 -31.15 -6.96 -9.01
N ASP A 177 -31.90 -6.87 -7.95
CA ASP A 177 -32.88 -7.91 -7.62
C ASP A 177 -34.14 -7.23 -7.15
N SER A 178 -35.14 -7.32 -8.02
CA SER A 178 -36.49 -6.80 -7.87
C SER A 178 -37.26 -7.64 -6.88
N ASP A 179 -37.82 -7.03 -5.92
CA ASP A 179 -39.19 -7.15 -5.46
C ASP A 179 -39.31 -6.95 -3.94
N SER A 180 -39.69 -5.75 -3.53
CA SER A 180 -40.67 -5.56 -2.45
C SER A 180 -40.83 -4.07 -2.15
N ARG A 181 -42.01 -3.56 -2.49
CA ARG A 181 -42.47 -2.27 -2.01
C ARG A 181 -42.64 -2.33 -0.50
N ASP A 182 -41.85 -1.53 0.21
CA ASP A 182 -42.39 -0.79 1.36
C ASP A 182 -41.57 0.49 1.56
N SER A 183 -42.29 1.60 1.65
CA SER A 183 -41.76 2.93 1.72
C SER A 183 -41.34 3.19 3.18
N GLU A 184 -40.06 3.09 3.47
CA GLU A 184 -39.44 3.88 4.55
C GLU A 184 -38.28 4.60 3.87
N GLU A 185 -38.25 5.93 3.99
CA GLU A 185 -37.09 6.75 3.61
C GLU A 185 -35.92 6.25 4.46
N GLU A 186 -35.14 5.32 3.94
CA GLU A 186 -33.83 5.03 4.49
C GLU A 186 -33.00 6.28 4.24
N ASP A 187 -32.71 6.98 5.33
CA ASP A 187 -31.63 7.94 5.43
C ASP A 187 -30.38 7.28 4.86
N SER A 188 -30.07 7.55 3.59
CA SER A 188 -28.88 7.05 2.92
C SER A 188 -27.69 7.72 3.61
N GLY A 189 -27.18 7.03 4.65
CA GLY A 189 -26.16 7.53 5.55
C GLY A 189 -24.99 8.09 4.77
N SER A 190 -24.67 9.35 5.02
CA SER A 190 -23.45 9.96 4.51
C SER A 190 -22.23 9.28 5.18
N LEU A 191 -21.24 8.98 4.38
CA LEU A 191 -19.95 8.44 4.82
C LEU A 191 -18.88 9.53 4.84
N THR A 192 -17.84 9.32 5.62
CA THR A 192 -16.70 10.23 5.66
C THR A 192 -15.42 9.49 5.28
N TYR A 193 -14.54 10.19 4.55
CA TYR A 193 -13.19 9.74 4.25
C TYR A 193 -12.21 10.86 4.56
N THR A 194 -11.20 10.57 5.38
CA THR A 194 -10.26 11.58 5.86
C THR A 194 -8.84 11.28 5.40
N LEU A 195 -8.18 12.32 4.90
CA LEU A 195 -6.78 12.33 4.49
C LEU A 195 -6.00 13.36 5.30
N TYR A 196 -4.75 13.04 5.57
CA TYR A 196 -3.77 13.95 6.15
C TYR A 196 -2.74 14.31 5.10
N LEU A 197 -2.56 15.59 4.84
CA LEU A 197 -1.58 16.10 3.88
C LEU A 197 -0.42 16.72 4.67
N GLY A 198 0.78 16.21 4.42
CA GLY A 198 2.00 16.64 5.06
C GLY A 198 2.77 17.68 4.25
N SER A 199 4.07 17.76 4.49
CA SER A 199 5.00 18.64 3.81
C SER A 199 5.33 18.18 2.38
N ASP A 200 5.94 19.06 1.60
CA ASP A 200 6.53 18.73 0.31
C ASP A 200 7.76 17.83 0.51
N SER A 201 7.91 16.81 -0.33
CA SER A 201 9.04 15.88 -0.30
C SER A 201 10.28 16.39 -1.04
N GLY A 202 10.13 17.48 -1.80
CA GLY A 202 11.21 18.15 -2.56
C GLY A 202 11.35 17.72 -4.01
N ASP A 203 10.49 16.81 -4.50
CA ASP A 203 10.51 16.30 -5.89
C ASP A 203 9.18 16.48 -6.64
N GLY A 204 8.34 17.41 -6.18
CA GLY A 204 7.02 17.69 -6.74
C GLY A 204 5.93 16.75 -6.22
N THR A 205 6.21 16.04 -5.14
CA THR A 205 5.22 15.25 -4.40
C THR A 205 5.10 15.74 -2.96
N ARG A 206 4.02 15.37 -2.28
CA ARG A 206 3.78 15.63 -0.86
C ARG A 206 3.44 14.32 -0.16
N TYR A 207 3.73 14.29 1.14
CA TYR A 207 3.37 13.17 1.99
C TYR A 207 1.86 13.17 2.26
N VAL A 208 1.25 11.99 2.12
CA VAL A 208 -0.19 11.79 2.35
C VAL A 208 -0.38 10.54 3.21
N GLN A 209 -1.29 10.61 4.16
CA GLN A 209 -1.69 9.49 5.01
C GLN A 209 -3.22 9.40 5.02
N VAL A 210 -3.77 8.19 4.94
CA VAL A 210 -5.19 7.94 5.20
C VAL A 210 -5.41 7.88 6.72
N GLN A 211 -6.54 8.36 7.20
CA GLN A 211 -6.88 8.25 8.62
C GLN A 211 -6.85 6.78 9.06
N ASP A 212 -6.32 6.53 10.24
CA ASP A 212 -6.17 5.20 10.86
C ASP A 212 -5.25 4.23 10.09
N SER A 213 -4.50 4.70 9.10
CA SER A 213 -3.47 3.93 8.39
C SER A 213 -2.09 4.22 8.95
N ASP A 214 -1.22 3.21 8.95
CA ASP A 214 0.20 3.35 9.27
C ASP A 214 1.05 3.68 8.01
N LEU A 215 0.42 3.61 6.80
CA LEU A 215 1.09 3.84 5.54
C LEU A 215 1.18 5.34 5.22
N VAL A 216 2.32 5.76 4.71
CA VAL A 216 2.51 7.12 4.19
C VAL A 216 2.85 7.03 2.71
N TYR A 217 2.15 7.80 1.91
CA TYR A 217 2.25 7.85 0.45
C TYR A 217 2.93 9.13 -0.04
N LEU A 218 3.47 9.07 -1.25
CA LEU A 218 3.90 10.21 -2.03
C LEU A 218 2.87 10.46 -3.14
N VAL A 219 2.25 11.64 -3.12
CA VAL A 219 1.24 12.04 -4.10
C VAL A 219 1.67 13.34 -4.78
N SER A 220 1.46 13.44 -6.10
CA SER A 220 1.81 14.64 -6.87
C SER A 220 1.22 15.91 -6.25
N SER A 221 2.05 16.93 -6.07
CA SER A 221 1.64 18.23 -5.54
C SER A 221 0.58 18.90 -6.43
N ASP A 222 0.62 18.69 -7.75
CA ASP A 222 -0.38 19.25 -8.68
C ASP A 222 -1.76 18.63 -8.46
N VAL A 223 -1.81 17.30 -8.21
CA VAL A 223 -3.06 16.59 -7.88
C VAL A 223 -3.63 17.08 -6.56
N LEU A 224 -2.77 17.26 -5.55
CA LEU A 224 -3.19 17.77 -4.24
C LEU A 224 -3.62 19.25 -4.29
N ASN A 225 -3.03 20.08 -5.14
CA ASN A 225 -3.48 21.44 -5.35
C ASN A 225 -4.91 21.48 -5.92
N ASN A 226 -5.25 20.57 -6.85
CA ASN A 226 -6.64 20.42 -7.31
C ASN A 226 -7.56 19.93 -6.20
N LEU A 227 -7.13 18.94 -5.39
CA LEU A 227 -7.88 18.46 -4.24
C LEU A 227 -8.13 19.60 -3.20
N LEU A 228 -7.18 20.51 -3.04
CA LEU A 228 -7.33 21.67 -2.14
C LEU A 228 -8.16 22.82 -2.77
N GLY A 229 -8.67 22.66 -4.00
CA GLY A 229 -9.38 23.71 -4.69
C GLY A 229 -8.50 24.88 -5.15
N ILE A 230 -7.17 24.72 -5.10
CA ILE A 230 -6.18 25.70 -5.54
C ILE A 230 -5.83 25.45 -7.04
N GLY A 231 -6.77 24.92 -7.81
CA GLY A 231 -6.56 24.63 -9.23
C GLY A 231 -6.15 25.88 -9.99
N ASN A 232 -5.07 25.76 -10.78
CA ASN A 232 -4.46 26.72 -11.68
C ASN A 232 -5.21 28.06 -11.81
N SER A 233 -4.97 28.99 -10.90
CA SER A 233 -5.08 30.40 -11.27
C SER A 233 -3.96 30.67 -12.26
N THR A 234 -4.24 30.50 -13.55
CA THR A 234 -3.44 31.08 -14.61
C THR A 234 -3.39 32.57 -14.31
N GLU A 235 -2.25 33.04 -13.82
CA GLU A 235 -1.95 34.48 -13.84
C GLU A 235 -2.06 34.96 -15.30
N GLU A 236 -3.09 35.82 -15.58
CA GLU A 236 -3.13 36.65 -16.77
C GLU A 236 -2.12 37.78 -16.63
#